data_3e5658686c36ca63fef1aaa68437141c
#
_entry.id   3e5658686c36ca63fef1aaa68437141c
#
_cell.length_a   1.000
_cell.length_b   1.000
_cell.length_c   1.000
_cell.angle_alpha   90.00
_cell.angle_beta   90.00
_cell.angle_gamma   90.00
#
_symmetry.space_group_name_H-M   'P 1'
#
loop_
_entity.id
_entity.type
_entity.pdbx_description
1 polymer ?
#
loop_
_entity_poly.entity_id
_entity_poly.type
_entity_poly.pdbx_seq_one_letter_code
_entity_poly.pdbx_strand_id
1 'polypeptide(L)'
;MASPSALPSLGQDWNYQSLIPTKSTPYFILTLMVMIVAYAWPSSTDSSVKKLPLVNPAGFFSMKQAKQQYRRSAKSILKNARKQYGNQPFRMITDFGEVVILPSEFIDEIRNEPKLSFSGGLEQERTSQLPEFEAFAILSNRSQLLQTVVKKQLTKFLSKVTEPLAQEGAHAVSLNLGESQEWRELALRPAMLDIIARMSSRVFLGEEICKNKEWLDITKEFTVNFTSAMFELSAYPVPLRRFVHWFLPLCKVLRATNSRAKEIIAPVIAKRAEIRRAAQAAGQEVPFFNDALDWLDQEAKAMGVDYRPDAAQLMLSFVAIHTSTDLLGQVILDIAQHPEIVPEVREEIVRELRANGWKKTSLYNMKLLDSIMKESQRRKPIGMAIMRRSVTEDLRLSNGLLLKKGMRIHVDMHRMQDEEVYENPDEWVPKRFLDMRTQAGKEHLSQFVTTSGDHFGFGHGEHACPGRFFASNELKVALCHLLLKYDWKLAPGTAVNPLMRGFSMLSCPTAKVLVQRRENIELDIDSI
;
A
#
# COMPACT_ATOMS: atom_id res chain seq x y z
N MET A 1 -30.77 -69.14 24.81
CA MET A 1 -29.49 -69.82 24.97
C MET A 1 -28.72 -69.70 23.66
N ALA A 2 -27.79 -68.78 23.56
CA ALA A 2 -26.75 -68.74 22.55
C ALA A 2 -25.67 -67.81 23.07
N SER A 3 -24.48 -68.35 23.23
CA SER A 3 -23.29 -67.71 23.80
C SER A 3 -22.71 -66.63 22.87
N PRO A 4 -22.01 -65.60 23.39
CA PRO A 4 -21.37 -64.60 22.56
C PRO A 4 -20.01 -65.11 22.07
N SER A 5 -19.77 -64.90 20.78
CA SER A 5 -18.51 -65.18 20.08
C SER A 5 -17.45 -64.11 20.39
N ALA A 6 -16.27 -64.58 20.68
CA ALA A 6 -15.09 -63.80 21.01
C ALA A 6 -14.58 -62.89 19.86
N LEU A 7 -14.18 -61.68 20.17
CA LEU A 7 -13.41 -60.78 19.31
C LEU A 7 -11.94 -61.26 19.25
N PRO A 8 -11.27 -61.24 18.09
CA PRO A 8 -9.84 -61.54 18.00
C PRO A 8 -9.00 -60.36 18.49
N SER A 9 -8.00 -60.68 19.30
CA SER A 9 -6.97 -59.77 19.81
C SER A 9 -6.08 -59.25 18.68
N LEU A 10 -6.11 -57.95 18.43
CA LEU A 10 -5.14 -57.24 17.59
C LEU A 10 -3.89 -56.95 18.43
N GLY A 11 -2.98 -57.89 18.48
CA GLY A 11 -1.60 -57.68 18.91
C GLY A 11 -0.69 -57.89 17.70
N GLN A 12 -0.47 -56.85 16.91
CA GLN A 12 0.66 -56.80 16.01
C GLN A 12 1.50 -55.57 16.38
N ASP A 13 2.64 -55.87 17.01
CA ASP A 13 3.73 -54.91 17.23
C ASP A 13 4.26 -54.46 15.87
N TRP A 14 3.94 -53.23 15.49
CA TRP A 14 4.56 -52.57 14.35
C TRP A 14 5.98 -52.17 14.73
N ASN A 15 6.94 -53.02 14.32
CA ASN A 15 8.36 -52.77 14.52
C ASN A 15 8.83 -51.71 13.50
N TYR A 16 8.87 -50.44 13.89
CA TYR A 16 9.34 -49.30 13.10
C TYR A 16 10.82 -49.38 12.69
N GLN A 17 11.56 -50.33 13.19
CA GLN A 17 13.00 -50.50 12.87
C GLN A 17 13.28 -51.09 11.48
N SER A 18 12.27 -51.65 10.77
CA SER A 18 12.48 -52.27 9.45
C SER A 18 12.27 -51.33 8.26
N LEU A 19 11.86 -50.08 8.45
CA LEU A 19 11.57 -49.14 7.36
C LEU A 19 12.69 -48.18 7.00
N ILE A 20 13.82 -48.18 7.70
CA ILE A 20 14.98 -47.36 7.36
C ILE A 20 16.14 -48.31 6.99
N PRO A 21 16.56 -48.35 5.70
CA PRO A 21 17.75 -49.09 5.35
C PRO A 21 18.95 -48.50 6.09
N THR A 22 19.50 -49.21 7.04
CA THR A 22 20.59 -48.78 7.92
C THR A 22 21.87 -48.32 7.17
N LYS A 23 21.96 -48.62 5.87
CA LYS A 23 23.06 -48.21 4.99
C LYS A 23 22.84 -46.84 4.35
N SER A 24 21.62 -46.30 4.29
CA SER A 24 21.31 -45.01 3.65
C SER A 24 21.24 -43.83 4.65
N THR A 25 21.12 -44.10 5.93
CA THR A 25 21.05 -43.05 6.99
C THR A 25 22.22 -42.08 6.97
N PRO A 26 23.50 -42.51 6.86
CA PRO A 26 24.63 -41.59 6.81
C PRO A 26 24.59 -40.73 5.55
N TYR A 27 24.14 -41.23 4.42
CA TYR A 27 23.99 -40.43 3.19
C TYR A 27 22.88 -39.40 3.31
N PHE A 28 21.77 -39.75 3.97
CA PHE A 28 20.67 -38.83 4.23
C PHE A 28 21.09 -37.68 5.17
N ILE A 29 21.84 -38.01 6.26
CA ILE A 29 22.40 -37.03 7.17
C ILE A 29 23.43 -36.15 6.48
N LEU A 30 24.29 -36.74 5.65
CA LEU A 30 25.28 -36.01 4.86
C LEU A 30 24.62 -35.07 3.85
N THR A 31 23.60 -35.53 3.13
CA THR A 31 22.82 -34.72 2.20
C THR A 31 22.09 -33.58 2.91
N LEU A 32 21.50 -33.83 4.08
CA LEU A 32 20.89 -32.83 4.92
C LEU A 32 21.91 -31.81 5.44
N MET A 33 23.10 -32.25 5.88
CA MET A 33 24.18 -31.37 6.26
C MET A 33 24.70 -30.54 5.09
N VAL A 34 24.90 -31.14 3.91
CA VAL A 34 25.31 -30.41 2.71
C VAL A 34 24.25 -29.39 2.31
N MET A 35 22.96 -29.74 2.38
CA MET A 35 21.87 -28.78 2.14
C MET A 35 21.85 -27.65 3.18
N ILE A 36 22.09 -27.96 4.46
CA ILE A 36 22.19 -26.96 5.53
C ILE A 36 23.41 -26.06 5.31
N VAL A 37 24.57 -26.64 4.96
CA VAL A 37 25.79 -25.89 4.66
C VAL A 37 25.64 -25.06 3.40
N ALA A 38 25.05 -25.61 2.34
CA ALA A 38 24.77 -24.87 1.09
C ALA A 38 23.74 -23.74 1.32
N TYR A 39 22.80 -23.94 2.21
CA TYR A 39 21.83 -22.91 2.62
C TYR A 39 22.45 -21.85 3.54
N ALA A 40 23.32 -22.29 4.48
CA ALA A 40 24.05 -21.41 5.38
C ALA A 40 25.27 -20.73 4.73
N TRP A 41 25.69 -21.23 3.55
CA TRP A 41 26.81 -20.62 2.83
C TRP A 41 26.43 -19.19 2.44
N PRO A 42 27.12 -18.17 2.95
CA PRO A 42 26.81 -16.81 2.58
C PRO A 42 26.95 -16.68 1.06
N SER A 43 25.85 -16.37 0.37
CA SER A 43 25.93 -15.96 -1.02
C SER A 43 27.04 -14.92 -1.11
N SER A 44 28.00 -15.10 -2.02
CA SER A 44 29.18 -14.25 -2.15
C SER A 44 28.76 -12.80 -2.38
N THR A 45 28.52 -12.08 -1.29
CA THR A 45 28.33 -10.64 -1.32
C THR A 45 29.69 -10.05 -1.67
N ASP A 46 29.76 -9.36 -2.79
CA ASP A 46 31.00 -8.78 -3.31
C ASP A 46 31.68 -7.90 -2.26
N SER A 47 33.01 -7.87 -2.31
CA SER A 47 33.86 -7.15 -1.35
C SER A 47 33.56 -5.65 -1.25
N SER A 48 33.03 -5.02 -2.32
CA SER A 48 32.71 -3.57 -2.35
C SER A 48 31.55 -3.22 -1.42
N VAL A 49 30.47 -4.02 -1.40
CA VAL A 49 29.31 -3.78 -0.53
C VAL A 49 29.58 -4.22 0.90
N LYS A 50 30.40 -5.26 1.10
CA LYS A 50 30.84 -5.65 2.47
C LYS A 50 31.60 -4.53 3.17
N LYS A 51 32.18 -3.57 2.43
CA LYS A 51 32.83 -2.39 3.00
C LYS A 51 31.82 -1.36 3.53
N LEU A 52 30.56 -1.39 3.07
CA LEU A 52 29.53 -0.51 3.61
C LEU A 52 29.21 -0.90 5.05
N PRO A 53 29.03 0.08 5.95
CA PRO A 53 28.69 -0.19 7.34
C PRO A 53 27.34 -0.90 7.45
N LEU A 54 27.26 -1.94 8.27
CA LEU A 54 26.02 -2.61 8.63
C LEU A 54 25.52 -2.03 9.95
N VAL A 55 24.40 -1.28 9.92
CA VAL A 55 23.94 -0.45 11.05
C VAL A 55 23.15 -1.20 12.14
N ASN A 56 22.67 -2.41 11.84
CA ASN A 56 22.03 -3.31 12.80
C ASN A 56 22.55 -4.74 12.62
N PRO A 57 23.83 -5.00 12.97
CA PRO A 57 24.46 -6.29 12.74
C PRO A 57 23.70 -7.42 13.47
N ALA A 58 23.62 -8.57 12.81
CA ALA A 58 23.15 -9.79 13.45
C ALA A 58 24.15 -10.18 14.56
N GLY A 59 23.65 -10.55 15.74
CA GLY A 59 24.47 -11.22 16.75
C GLY A 59 25.00 -12.55 16.20
N PHE A 60 26.09 -13.06 16.80
CA PHE A 60 26.87 -14.20 16.30
C PHE A 60 26.01 -15.44 15.93
N PHE A 61 24.81 -15.59 16.50
CA PHE A 61 23.96 -16.75 16.28
C PHE A 61 22.55 -16.46 15.73
N SER A 62 22.16 -15.19 15.46
CA SER A 62 20.75 -14.96 15.13
C SER A 62 20.45 -13.67 14.37
N MET A 63 20.02 -13.81 13.12
CA MET A 63 19.31 -12.76 12.35
C MET A 63 18.03 -12.25 13.04
N LYS A 64 17.49 -13.00 14.01
CA LYS A 64 16.25 -12.67 14.73
C LYS A 64 16.38 -11.35 15.50
N GLN A 65 17.51 -11.12 16.15
CA GLN A 65 17.75 -9.90 16.90
C GLN A 65 17.81 -8.66 15.99
N ALA A 66 18.54 -8.73 14.87
CA ALA A 66 18.63 -7.64 13.91
C ALA A 66 17.25 -7.30 13.30
N LYS A 67 16.45 -8.31 12.95
CA LYS A 67 15.07 -8.13 12.49
C LYS A 67 14.17 -7.51 13.56
N GLN A 68 14.34 -7.88 14.81
CA GLN A 68 13.58 -7.30 15.93
C GLN A 68 13.96 -5.83 16.15
N GLN A 69 15.26 -5.49 16.10
CA GLN A 69 15.74 -4.11 16.16
C GLN A 69 15.18 -3.29 15.00
N TYR A 70 15.21 -3.82 13.77
CA TYR A 70 14.59 -3.19 12.60
C TYR A 70 13.12 -2.89 12.86
N ARG A 71 12.32 -3.86 13.31
CA ARG A 71 10.89 -3.68 13.54
C ARG A 71 10.57 -2.61 14.58
N ARG A 72 11.37 -2.50 15.64
CA ARG A 72 11.09 -1.63 16.79
C ARG A 72 11.76 -0.25 16.70
N SER A 73 12.93 -0.17 16.05
CA SER A 73 13.83 0.98 16.19
C SER A 73 14.36 1.51 14.86
N ALA A 74 13.73 1.20 13.72
CA ALA A 74 14.23 1.62 12.39
C ALA A 74 14.46 3.13 12.31
N LYS A 75 13.56 3.97 12.85
CA LYS A 75 13.71 5.43 12.87
C LYS A 75 15.00 5.86 13.57
N SER A 76 15.25 5.33 14.75
CA SER A 76 16.46 5.65 15.51
C SER A 76 17.72 5.14 14.82
N ILE A 77 17.65 3.93 14.24
CA ILE A 77 18.77 3.36 13.47
C ILE A 77 19.11 4.24 12.27
N LEU A 78 18.12 4.64 11.47
CA LEU A 78 18.32 5.54 10.32
C LEU A 78 18.89 6.89 10.77
N LYS A 79 18.34 7.50 11.83
CA LYS A 79 18.81 8.78 12.37
C LYS A 79 20.28 8.68 12.84
N ASN A 80 20.63 7.62 13.56
CA ASN A 80 22.01 7.41 14.04
C ASN A 80 22.96 7.12 12.89
N ALA A 81 22.54 6.33 11.89
CA ALA A 81 23.34 6.04 10.71
C ALA A 81 23.67 7.33 9.93
N ARG A 82 22.68 8.20 9.70
CA ARG A 82 22.93 9.52 9.08
C ARG A 82 23.92 10.37 9.89
N LYS A 83 23.72 10.44 11.21
CA LYS A 83 24.64 11.19 12.08
C LYS A 83 26.08 10.66 12.02
N GLN A 84 26.24 9.35 11.88
CA GLN A 84 27.56 8.71 11.89
C GLN A 84 28.23 8.68 10.52
N TYR A 85 27.45 8.49 9.45
CA TYR A 85 27.98 8.23 8.10
C TYR A 85 27.66 9.33 7.09
N GLY A 86 26.86 10.35 7.48
CA GLY A 86 26.45 11.45 6.59
C GLY A 86 25.74 10.92 5.36
N ASN A 87 26.15 11.40 4.19
CA ASN A 87 25.59 11.03 2.88
C ASN A 87 26.21 9.76 2.28
N GLN A 88 26.78 8.87 3.12
CA GLN A 88 27.28 7.59 2.64
C GLN A 88 26.20 6.50 2.68
N PRO A 89 26.10 5.66 1.64
CA PRO A 89 25.25 4.46 1.69
C PRO A 89 25.66 3.51 2.81
N PHE A 90 24.67 2.84 3.39
CA PHE A 90 24.89 1.84 4.45
C PHE A 90 23.97 0.63 4.26
N ARG A 91 24.28 -0.47 4.94
CA ARG A 91 23.46 -1.69 4.91
C ARG A 91 22.60 -1.81 6.14
N MET A 92 21.43 -2.40 5.98
CA MET A 92 20.49 -2.67 7.07
C MET A 92 19.81 -4.03 6.87
N ILE A 93 19.70 -4.81 7.94
CA ILE A 93 18.93 -6.05 7.96
C ILE A 93 17.47 -5.70 8.21
N THR A 94 16.58 -6.14 7.30
CA THR A 94 15.13 -5.98 7.38
C THR A 94 14.44 -7.34 7.54
N ASP A 95 13.12 -7.34 7.66
CA ASP A 95 12.33 -8.59 7.68
C ASP A 95 12.59 -9.49 6.48
N PHE A 96 12.81 -8.88 5.32
CA PHE A 96 13.01 -9.56 4.04
C PHE A 96 14.50 -9.73 3.67
N GLY A 97 15.39 -9.52 4.61
CA GLY A 97 16.85 -9.66 4.47
C GLY A 97 17.59 -8.33 4.40
N GLU A 98 18.84 -8.39 3.95
CA GLU A 98 19.71 -7.23 3.87
C GLU A 98 19.33 -6.31 2.70
N VAL A 99 19.37 -5.00 2.94
CA VAL A 99 19.14 -3.95 1.95
C VAL A 99 20.23 -2.89 2.06
N VAL A 100 20.54 -2.22 0.95
CA VAL A 100 21.37 -1.03 0.91
C VAL A 100 20.47 0.18 0.99
N ILE A 101 20.70 1.05 1.96
CA ILE A 101 20.02 2.34 2.08
C ILE A 101 20.88 3.39 1.40
N LEU A 102 20.32 3.99 0.36
CA LEU A 102 20.92 5.10 -0.35
C LEU A 102 20.42 6.42 0.25
N PRO A 103 21.29 7.40 0.46
CA PRO A 103 20.89 8.76 0.73
C PRO A 103 20.05 9.35 -0.40
N SER A 104 19.25 10.36 -0.08
CA SER A 104 18.32 11.01 -1.03
C SER A 104 19.01 11.71 -2.20
N GLU A 105 20.29 12.04 -2.09
CA GLU A 105 21.10 12.64 -3.14
C GLU A 105 21.24 11.74 -4.39
N PHE A 106 21.06 10.43 -4.22
CA PHE A 106 21.07 9.48 -5.34
C PHE A 106 19.73 9.38 -6.08
N ILE A 107 18.68 10.08 -5.64
CA ILE A 107 17.33 9.95 -6.20
C ILE A 107 17.33 10.21 -7.71
N ASP A 108 17.93 11.31 -8.15
CA ASP A 108 17.93 11.69 -9.57
C ASP A 108 18.74 10.71 -10.44
N GLU A 109 19.81 10.13 -9.89
CA GLU A 109 20.60 9.11 -10.57
C GLU A 109 19.84 7.79 -10.76
N ILE A 110 19.07 7.37 -9.73
CA ILE A 110 18.44 6.04 -9.72
C ILE A 110 16.98 6.03 -10.19
N ARG A 111 16.29 7.17 -10.27
CA ARG A 111 14.84 7.24 -10.48
C ARG A 111 14.36 6.57 -11.76
N ASN A 112 15.17 6.62 -12.81
CA ASN A 112 14.85 6.05 -14.15
C ASN A 112 15.91 5.04 -14.61
N GLU A 113 16.77 4.54 -13.71
CA GLU A 113 17.80 3.57 -14.05
C GLU A 113 17.18 2.20 -14.39
N PRO A 114 17.27 1.71 -15.65
CA PRO A 114 16.60 0.49 -16.10
C PRO A 114 17.12 -0.78 -15.42
N LYS A 115 18.33 -0.76 -14.87
CA LYS A 115 18.92 -1.87 -14.12
C LYS A 115 18.33 -1.98 -12.69
N LEU A 116 17.48 -1.04 -12.30
CA LEU A 116 16.81 -0.98 -11.00
C LEU A 116 15.32 -1.29 -11.13
N SER A 117 14.94 -2.54 -10.98
CA SER A 117 13.56 -3.00 -11.14
C SER A 117 12.74 -2.91 -9.84
N PHE A 118 11.55 -2.35 -9.94
CA PHE A 118 10.56 -2.43 -8.86
C PHE A 118 9.99 -3.85 -8.73
N SER A 119 9.57 -4.46 -9.84
CA SER A 119 8.99 -5.81 -9.88
C SER A 119 9.99 -6.90 -9.51
N GLY A 120 11.26 -6.77 -9.94
CA GLY A 120 12.30 -7.74 -9.62
C GLY A 120 12.52 -7.97 -8.13
N GLY A 121 12.28 -6.95 -7.30
CA GLY A 121 12.32 -7.10 -5.84
C GLY A 121 11.21 -7.97 -5.27
N LEU A 122 10.06 -7.95 -5.91
CA LEU A 122 8.90 -8.76 -5.56
C LEU A 122 9.08 -10.21 -6.02
N GLU A 123 9.63 -10.42 -7.22
CA GLU A 123 9.93 -11.74 -7.79
C GLU A 123 10.96 -12.52 -6.97
N GLN A 124 11.98 -11.85 -6.42
CA GLN A 124 13.02 -12.49 -5.61
C GLN A 124 12.48 -13.20 -4.38
N GLU A 125 11.35 -12.77 -3.85
CA GLU A 125 10.72 -13.43 -2.70
C GLU A 125 10.00 -14.72 -3.08
N ARG A 126 9.81 -14.99 -4.38
CA ARG A 126 9.10 -16.14 -4.96
C ARG A 126 7.72 -16.43 -4.34
N THR A 127 7.22 -15.52 -3.52
CA THR A 127 5.92 -15.67 -2.86
C THR A 127 4.78 -15.48 -3.85
N SER A 128 4.96 -14.61 -4.84
CA SER A 128 4.00 -14.37 -5.93
C SER A 128 3.70 -15.61 -6.78
N GLN A 129 4.57 -16.63 -6.74
CA GLN A 129 4.41 -17.88 -7.47
C GLN A 129 3.63 -18.94 -6.67
N LEU A 130 3.29 -18.65 -5.41
CA LEU A 130 2.51 -19.56 -4.59
C LEU A 130 1.02 -19.43 -4.91
N PRO A 131 0.26 -20.53 -4.89
CA PRO A 131 -1.19 -20.48 -4.98
C PRO A 131 -1.78 -19.50 -3.96
N GLU A 132 -2.76 -18.70 -4.39
CA GLU A 132 -3.48 -17.67 -3.64
C GLU A 132 -2.69 -16.37 -3.35
N PHE A 133 -1.44 -16.28 -3.86
CA PHE A 133 -0.66 -15.05 -3.86
C PHE A 133 -0.64 -14.37 -5.25
N GLU A 134 -1.53 -14.78 -6.17
CA GLU A 134 -1.62 -14.29 -7.56
C GLU A 134 -1.94 -12.79 -7.62
N ALA A 135 -2.63 -12.23 -6.63
CA ALA A 135 -2.83 -10.79 -6.54
C ALA A 135 -1.47 -10.05 -6.56
N PHE A 136 -0.48 -10.59 -5.87
CA PHE A 136 0.87 -10.02 -5.86
C PHE A 136 1.64 -10.32 -7.16
N ALA A 137 1.35 -11.43 -7.82
CA ALA A 137 1.92 -11.76 -9.12
C ALA A 137 1.55 -10.71 -10.19
N ILE A 138 0.32 -10.17 -10.15
CA ILE A 138 -0.13 -9.12 -11.06
C ILE A 138 0.71 -7.85 -10.91
N LEU A 139 1.07 -7.48 -9.68
CA LEU A 139 1.92 -6.31 -9.41
C LEU A 139 3.38 -6.54 -9.87
N SER A 140 3.88 -7.77 -9.76
CA SER A 140 5.24 -8.16 -10.12
C SER A 140 5.40 -8.58 -11.58
N ASN A 141 4.30 -8.77 -12.33
CA ASN A 141 4.34 -9.22 -13.71
C ASN A 141 5.04 -8.19 -14.61
N ARG A 142 5.90 -8.68 -15.50
CA ARG A 142 6.60 -7.86 -16.49
C ARG A 142 5.68 -7.14 -17.46
N SER A 143 4.46 -7.62 -17.67
CA SER A 143 3.46 -6.94 -18.50
C SER A 143 3.08 -5.55 -17.96
N GLN A 144 3.23 -5.33 -16.65
CA GLN A 144 2.79 -4.09 -15.99
C GLN A 144 1.32 -3.72 -16.27
N LEU A 145 0.44 -4.72 -16.46
CA LEU A 145 -0.97 -4.51 -16.79
C LEU A 145 -1.65 -3.55 -15.81
N LEU A 146 -1.51 -3.81 -14.50
CA LEU A 146 -2.14 -2.98 -13.46
C LEU A 146 -1.63 -1.55 -13.51
N GLN A 147 -0.31 -1.36 -13.62
CA GLN A 147 0.31 -0.04 -13.71
C GLN A 147 -0.15 0.70 -14.97
N THR A 148 -0.29 -0.01 -16.10
CA THR A 148 -0.77 0.54 -17.37
C THR A 148 -2.22 1.00 -17.27
N VAL A 149 -3.11 0.18 -16.70
CA VAL A 149 -4.51 0.54 -16.45
C VAL A 149 -4.62 1.78 -15.57
N VAL A 150 -3.88 1.84 -14.48
CA VAL A 150 -3.92 3.00 -13.57
C VAL A 150 -3.35 4.26 -14.25
N LYS A 151 -2.23 4.15 -14.95
CA LYS A 151 -1.62 5.30 -15.65
C LYS A 151 -2.49 5.81 -16.80
N LYS A 152 -3.01 4.92 -17.66
CA LYS A 152 -3.75 5.30 -18.86
C LYS A 152 -5.23 5.52 -18.57
N GLN A 153 -5.92 4.49 -18.08
CA GLN A 153 -7.37 4.49 -18.02
C GLN A 153 -7.89 5.28 -16.81
N LEU A 154 -7.44 4.94 -15.59
CA LEU A 154 -7.90 5.62 -14.39
C LEU A 154 -7.61 7.12 -14.43
N THR A 155 -6.41 7.53 -14.90
CA THR A 155 -6.05 8.96 -15.04
C THR A 155 -6.88 9.65 -16.14
N LYS A 156 -7.13 8.99 -17.27
CA LYS A 156 -7.95 9.51 -18.38
C LYS A 156 -9.40 9.73 -17.95
N PHE A 157 -9.96 8.80 -17.20
CA PHE A 157 -11.38 8.82 -16.82
C PHE A 157 -11.65 9.53 -15.49
N LEU A 158 -10.67 10.18 -14.87
CA LEU A 158 -10.88 10.94 -13.62
C LEU A 158 -12.03 11.94 -13.71
N SER A 159 -12.19 12.63 -14.85
CA SER A 159 -13.30 13.56 -15.06
C SER A 159 -14.68 12.89 -15.06
N LYS A 160 -14.75 11.62 -15.47
CA LYS A 160 -16.01 10.85 -15.50
C LYS A 160 -16.34 10.18 -14.17
N VAL A 161 -15.32 9.91 -13.34
CA VAL A 161 -15.52 9.24 -12.05
C VAL A 161 -15.62 10.22 -10.88
N THR A 162 -15.33 11.51 -11.07
CA THR A 162 -15.34 12.51 -9.96
C THR A 162 -16.73 12.68 -9.37
N GLU A 163 -17.77 12.87 -10.19
CA GLU A 163 -19.14 13.01 -9.72
C GLU A 163 -19.69 11.72 -9.08
N PRO A 164 -19.60 10.52 -9.71
CA PRO A 164 -19.94 9.27 -9.03
C PRO A 164 -19.20 9.03 -7.71
N LEU A 165 -17.95 9.46 -7.64
CA LEU A 165 -17.15 9.37 -6.43
C LEU A 165 -17.66 10.32 -5.33
N ALA A 166 -18.11 11.53 -5.70
CA ALA A 166 -18.70 12.50 -4.78
C ALA A 166 -20.03 12.00 -4.23
N GLN A 167 -20.89 11.45 -5.07
CA GLN A 167 -22.18 10.86 -4.66
C GLN A 167 -21.96 9.70 -3.68
N GLU A 168 -21.04 8.79 -3.97
CA GLU A 168 -20.73 7.68 -3.08
C GLU A 168 -20.02 8.15 -1.80
N GLY A 169 -19.19 9.19 -1.90
CA GLY A 169 -18.53 9.86 -0.76
C GLY A 169 -19.54 10.49 0.20
N ALA A 170 -20.55 11.19 -0.31
CA ALA A 170 -21.65 11.74 0.47
C ALA A 170 -22.33 10.66 1.31
N HIS A 171 -22.71 9.56 0.64
CA HIS A 171 -23.36 8.43 1.29
C HIS A 171 -22.46 7.73 2.30
N ALA A 172 -21.18 7.48 1.95
CA ALA A 172 -20.22 6.84 2.83
C ALA A 172 -19.95 7.66 4.10
N VAL A 173 -19.84 8.98 3.96
CA VAL A 173 -19.62 9.89 5.08
C VAL A 173 -20.83 9.94 6.00
N SER A 174 -22.06 10.11 5.46
CA SER A 174 -23.28 10.10 6.26
C SER A 174 -23.48 8.78 7.01
N LEU A 175 -23.25 7.64 6.35
CA LEU A 175 -23.37 6.31 6.97
C LEU A 175 -22.43 6.11 8.16
N ASN A 176 -21.20 6.61 8.09
CA ASN A 176 -20.17 6.40 9.11
C ASN A 176 -20.20 7.47 10.22
N LEU A 177 -20.52 8.71 9.86
CA LEU A 177 -20.50 9.82 10.80
C LEU A 177 -21.89 10.17 11.35
N GLY A 178 -22.96 9.79 10.66
CA GLY A 178 -24.36 10.11 11.06
C GLY A 178 -24.67 11.60 10.98
N GLU A 179 -25.87 11.96 11.48
CA GLU A 179 -26.41 13.32 11.37
C GLU A 179 -26.54 14.04 12.74
N SER A 180 -25.88 13.50 13.79
CA SER A 180 -25.97 14.08 15.13
C SER A 180 -25.29 15.44 15.22
N GLN A 181 -25.99 16.43 15.72
CA GLN A 181 -25.50 17.77 16.04
C GLN A 181 -24.81 17.84 17.43
N GLU A 182 -24.75 16.74 18.14
CA GLU A 182 -24.00 16.65 19.39
C GLU A 182 -22.60 16.08 19.13
N TRP A 183 -21.62 16.54 19.92
CA TRP A 183 -20.28 16.01 19.89
C TRP A 183 -20.26 14.53 20.30
N ARG A 184 -19.74 13.68 19.44
CA ARG A 184 -19.55 12.27 19.74
C ARG A 184 -18.12 11.82 19.47
N GLU A 185 -17.65 10.89 20.28
CA GLU A 185 -16.33 10.27 20.07
C GLU A 185 -16.38 9.28 18.92
N LEU A 186 -15.38 9.34 18.06
CA LEU A 186 -15.23 8.49 16.89
C LEU A 186 -13.81 7.91 16.84
N ALA A 187 -13.70 6.60 16.66
CA ALA A 187 -12.45 5.95 16.27
C ALA A 187 -12.12 6.32 14.82
N LEU A 188 -11.09 7.17 14.63
CA LEU A 188 -10.87 7.82 13.35
C LEU A 188 -10.52 6.84 12.23
N ARG A 189 -9.57 5.94 12.47
CA ARG A 189 -9.07 5.03 11.43
C ARG A 189 -10.15 4.09 10.86
N PRO A 190 -10.98 3.40 11.66
CA PRO A 190 -12.08 2.58 11.13
C PRO A 190 -13.06 3.36 10.25
N ALA A 191 -13.49 4.56 10.70
CA ALA A 191 -14.41 5.38 9.94
C ALA A 191 -13.83 5.83 8.58
N MET A 192 -12.57 6.28 8.58
CA MET A 192 -11.89 6.66 7.32
C MET A 192 -11.69 5.45 6.41
N LEU A 193 -11.44 4.26 6.98
CA LEU A 193 -11.28 3.03 6.21
C LEU A 193 -12.58 2.62 5.51
N ASP A 194 -13.70 2.70 6.20
CA ASP A 194 -15.01 2.38 5.61
C ASP A 194 -15.41 3.36 4.50
N ILE A 195 -15.14 4.66 4.70
CA ILE A 195 -15.37 5.69 3.68
C ILE A 195 -14.54 5.42 2.42
N ILE A 196 -13.22 5.27 2.57
CA ILE A 196 -12.32 5.05 1.43
C ILE A 196 -12.57 3.70 0.75
N ALA A 197 -12.83 2.62 1.49
CA ALA A 197 -13.13 1.31 0.91
C ALA A 197 -14.35 1.38 0.00
N ARG A 198 -15.39 2.10 0.40
CA ARG A 198 -16.61 2.28 -0.37
C ARG A 198 -16.38 3.16 -1.60
N MET A 199 -15.72 4.31 -1.44
CA MET A 199 -15.40 5.22 -2.53
C MET A 199 -14.49 4.58 -3.59
N SER A 200 -13.42 3.92 -3.19
CA SER A 200 -12.54 3.18 -4.09
C SER A 200 -13.29 2.06 -4.83
N SER A 201 -14.13 1.29 -4.13
CA SER A 201 -14.92 0.21 -4.74
C SER A 201 -15.92 0.74 -5.79
N ARG A 202 -16.46 1.97 -5.62
CA ARG A 202 -17.32 2.62 -6.62
C ARG A 202 -16.61 2.77 -7.96
N VAL A 203 -15.34 3.13 -7.94
CA VAL A 203 -14.54 3.31 -9.15
C VAL A 203 -14.01 1.99 -9.70
N PHE A 204 -13.69 1.03 -8.85
CA PHE A 204 -13.08 -0.22 -9.28
C PHE A 204 -14.08 -1.26 -9.78
N LEU A 205 -15.27 -1.31 -9.20
CA LEU A 205 -16.27 -2.36 -9.44
C LEU A 205 -17.67 -1.83 -9.79
N GLY A 206 -17.85 -0.51 -9.77
CA GLY A 206 -19.13 0.12 -10.08
C GLY A 206 -20.09 0.18 -8.90
N GLU A 207 -21.31 0.64 -9.17
CA GLU A 207 -22.31 1.00 -8.17
C GLU A 207 -22.86 -0.21 -7.38
N GLU A 208 -23.06 -1.33 -8.04
CA GLU A 208 -23.67 -2.51 -7.44
C GLU A 208 -22.77 -3.10 -6.34
N ILE A 209 -21.47 -3.23 -6.63
CA ILE A 209 -20.52 -3.88 -5.72
C ILE A 209 -20.01 -2.95 -4.62
N CYS A 210 -19.90 -1.63 -4.86
CA CYS A 210 -19.46 -0.71 -3.81
C CYS A 210 -20.40 -0.64 -2.59
N LYS A 211 -21.65 -1.15 -2.74
CA LYS A 211 -22.66 -1.27 -1.67
C LYS A 211 -22.67 -2.66 -1.01
N ASN A 212 -21.96 -3.64 -1.59
CA ASN A 212 -21.91 -5.00 -1.06
C ASN A 212 -21.05 -5.05 0.21
N LYS A 213 -21.69 -5.29 1.36
CA LYS A 213 -21.02 -5.31 2.67
C LYS A 213 -19.89 -6.35 2.72
N GLU A 214 -20.14 -7.54 2.19
CA GLU A 214 -19.15 -8.62 2.21
C GLU A 214 -17.91 -8.25 1.38
N TRP A 215 -18.09 -7.64 0.21
CA TRP A 215 -16.98 -7.12 -0.58
C TRP A 215 -16.18 -6.06 0.19
N LEU A 216 -16.85 -5.11 0.83
CA LEU A 216 -16.18 -4.07 1.61
C LEU A 216 -15.38 -4.67 2.78
N ASP A 217 -15.91 -5.67 3.47
CA ASP A 217 -15.20 -6.36 4.54
C ASP A 217 -13.97 -7.12 3.99
N ILE A 218 -14.12 -7.84 2.87
CA ILE A 218 -13.01 -8.52 2.18
C ILE A 218 -11.89 -7.53 1.84
N THR A 219 -12.19 -6.37 1.25
CA THR A 219 -11.16 -5.40 0.83
C THR A 219 -10.37 -4.82 2.00
N LYS A 220 -11.03 -4.60 3.13
CA LYS A 220 -10.39 -4.13 4.37
C LYS A 220 -9.51 -5.22 5.01
N GLU A 221 -10.01 -6.46 5.05
CA GLU A 221 -9.30 -7.59 5.65
C GLU A 221 -8.16 -8.09 4.78
N PHE A 222 -8.29 -8.06 3.45
CA PHE A 222 -7.32 -8.64 2.52
C PHE A 222 -5.91 -8.12 2.77
N THR A 223 -5.74 -6.82 2.98
CA THR A 223 -4.41 -6.22 3.22
C THR A 223 -3.77 -6.78 4.49
N VAL A 224 -4.54 -6.93 5.55
CA VAL A 224 -4.06 -7.47 6.83
C VAL A 224 -3.75 -8.95 6.69
N ASN A 225 -4.65 -9.72 6.09
CA ASN A 225 -4.51 -11.16 5.91
C ASN A 225 -3.33 -11.48 4.99
N PHE A 226 -3.20 -10.77 3.86
CA PHE A 226 -2.10 -10.92 2.92
C PHE A 226 -0.75 -10.60 3.56
N THR A 227 -0.64 -9.45 4.22
CA THR A 227 0.60 -9.02 4.87
C THR A 227 1.00 -9.98 5.99
N SER A 228 0.03 -10.45 6.78
CA SER A 228 0.26 -11.40 7.87
C SER A 228 0.72 -12.76 7.35
N ALA A 229 0.10 -13.26 6.28
CA ALA A 229 0.51 -14.50 5.62
C ALA A 229 1.94 -14.40 5.03
N MET A 230 2.28 -13.25 4.44
CA MET A 230 3.64 -12.97 3.97
C MET A 230 4.67 -13.01 5.11
N PHE A 231 4.35 -12.41 6.25
CA PHE A 231 5.23 -12.45 7.43
C PHE A 231 5.36 -13.86 8.01
N GLU A 232 4.26 -14.61 8.10
CA GLU A 232 4.29 -16.02 8.56
C GLU A 232 5.19 -16.86 7.64
N LEU A 233 5.03 -16.75 6.32
CA LEU A 233 5.87 -17.43 5.34
C LEU A 233 7.34 -17.01 5.40
N SER A 234 7.63 -15.76 5.75
CA SER A 234 9.01 -15.25 5.81
C SER A 234 9.87 -15.93 6.88
N ALA A 235 9.24 -16.63 7.84
CA ALA A 235 9.92 -17.42 8.85
C ALA A 235 10.54 -18.72 8.29
N TYR A 236 10.08 -19.16 7.10
CA TYR A 236 10.51 -20.39 6.47
C TYR A 236 11.46 -20.14 5.30
N PRO A 237 12.46 -21.04 5.08
CA PRO A 237 13.31 -21.00 3.90
C PRO A 237 12.51 -21.00 2.60
N VAL A 238 12.96 -20.22 1.60
CA VAL A 238 12.24 -20.06 0.32
C VAL A 238 11.82 -21.40 -0.32
N PRO A 239 12.67 -22.45 -0.42
CA PRO A 239 12.27 -23.71 -1.03
C PRO A 239 11.14 -24.42 -0.28
N LEU A 240 11.06 -24.24 1.05
CA LEU A 240 10.04 -24.89 1.88
C LEU A 240 8.68 -24.19 1.80
N ARG A 241 8.63 -22.91 1.42
CA ARG A 241 7.39 -22.10 1.37
C ARG A 241 6.32 -22.73 0.47
N ARG A 242 6.72 -23.38 -0.63
CA ARG A 242 5.81 -24.07 -1.57
C ARG A 242 5.07 -25.28 -0.96
N PHE A 243 5.55 -25.78 0.18
CA PHE A 243 4.91 -26.90 0.91
C PHE A 243 4.20 -26.40 2.16
N VAL A 244 4.88 -25.57 2.97
CA VAL A 244 4.36 -25.17 4.30
C VAL A 244 3.15 -24.25 4.19
N HIS A 245 3.02 -23.43 3.13
CA HIS A 245 1.90 -22.51 2.97
C HIS A 245 0.52 -23.19 3.01
N TRP A 246 0.44 -24.48 2.66
CA TRP A 246 -0.81 -25.25 2.74
C TRP A 246 -1.30 -25.47 4.17
N PHE A 247 -0.38 -25.51 5.12
CA PHE A 247 -0.65 -25.84 6.54
C PHE A 247 -0.73 -24.61 7.43
N LEU A 248 -0.14 -23.49 7.00
CA LEU A 248 -0.07 -22.27 7.78
C LEU A 248 -1.45 -21.63 7.97
N PRO A 249 -1.84 -21.27 9.22
CA PRO A 249 -3.16 -20.70 9.52
C PRO A 249 -3.46 -19.43 8.73
N LEU A 250 -2.52 -18.48 8.66
CA LEU A 250 -2.72 -17.21 7.96
C LEU A 250 -2.83 -17.38 6.45
N CYS A 251 -2.12 -18.35 5.87
CA CYS A 251 -2.28 -18.71 4.47
C CYS A 251 -3.65 -19.36 4.19
N LYS A 252 -4.23 -20.10 5.15
CA LYS A 252 -5.60 -20.64 5.03
C LYS A 252 -6.63 -19.53 5.05
N VAL A 253 -6.47 -18.55 5.94
CA VAL A 253 -7.34 -17.36 6.00
C VAL A 253 -7.28 -16.58 4.68
N LEU A 254 -6.08 -16.37 4.14
CA LEU A 254 -5.92 -15.70 2.84
C LEU A 254 -6.64 -16.42 1.71
N ARG A 255 -6.55 -17.76 1.64
CA ARG A 255 -7.29 -18.56 0.65
C ARG A 255 -8.80 -18.39 0.78
N ALA A 256 -9.33 -18.43 2.00
CA ALA A 256 -10.76 -18.19 2.22
C ALA A 256 -11.19 -16.81 1.77
N THR A 257 -10.38 -15.77 2.04
CA THR A 257 -10.64 -14.40 1.58
C THR A 257 -10.67 -14.32 0.05
N ASN A 258 -9.71 -14.95 -0.64
CA ASN A 258 -9.67 -14.98 -2.11
C ASN A 258 -10.86 -15.73 -2.72
N SER A 259 -11.28 -16.86 -2.14
CA SER A 259 -12.46 -17.60 -2.61
C SER A 259 -13.73 -16.75 -2.52
N ARG A 260 -13.96 -16.09 -1.38
CA ARG A 260 -15.09 -15.18 -1.19
C ARG A 260 -15.07 -14.02 -2.20
N ALA A 261 -13.92 -13.41 -2.46
CA ALA A 261 -13.77 -12.35 -3.46
C ALA A 261 -14.16 -12.85 -4.87
N LYS A 262 -13.70 -14.05 -5.25
CA LYS A 262 -14.05 -14.68 -6.52
C LYS A 262 -15.55 -14.94 -6.65
N GLU A 263 -16.20 -15.43 -5.58
CA GLU A 263 -17.64 -15.70 -5.55
C GLU A 263 -18.48 -14.44 -5.76
N ILE A 264 -18.00 -13.28 -5.29
CA ILE A 264 -18.67 -11.99 -5.49
C ILE A 264 -18.43 -11.44 -6.90
N ILE A 265 -17.22 -11.54 -7.43
CA ILE A 265 -16.85 -10.91 -8.71
C ILE A 265 -17.29 -11.74 -9.92
N ALA A 266 -17.24 -13.07 -9.84
CA ALA A 266 -17.55 -13.92 -10.98
C ALA A 266 -18.98 -13.75 -11.53
N PRO A 267 -20.04 -13.60 -10.71
CA PRO A 267 -21.40 -13.32 -11.22
C PRO A 267 -21.50 -11.99 -11.95
N VAL A 268 -20.79 -10.96 -11.50
CA VAL A 268 -20.79 -9.63 -12.15
C VAL A 268 -20.17 -9.72 -13.53
N ILE A 269 -19.05 -10.42 -13.67
CA ILE A 269 -18.39 -10.65 -14.96
C ILE A 269 -19.31 -11.42 -15.89
N ALA A 270 -19.96 -12.50 -15.42
CA ALA A 270 -20.88 -13.30 -16.19
C ALA A 270 -22.09 -12.47 -16.69
N LYS A 271 -22.71 -11.69 -15.80
CA LYS A 271 -23.83 -10.77 -16.13
C LYS A 271 -23.43 -9.75 -17.20
N ARG A 272 -22.24 -9.12 -17.06
CA ARG A 272 -21.73 -8.16 -18.06
C ARG A 272 -21.45 -8.83 -19.41
N ALA A 273 -20.92 -10.03 -19.42
CA ALA A 273 -20.68 -10.80 -20.64
C ALA A 273 -22.01 -11.15 -21.35
N GLU A 274 -23.08 -11.46 -20.60
CA GLU A 274 -24.41 -11.71 -21.14
C GLU A 274 -25.01 -10.44 -21.75
N ILE A 275 -24.97 -9.31 -21.03
CA ILE A 275 -25.45 -8.00 -21.51
C ILE A 275 -24.73 -7.62 -22.82
N ARG A 276 -23.43 -7.81 -22.91
CA ARG A 276 -22.65 -7.52 -24.13
C ARG A 276 -23.02 -8.41 -25.30
N ARG A 277 -23.22 -9.72 -25.05
CA ARG A 277 -23.67 -10.65 -26.08
C ARG A 277 -25.07 -10.31 -26.60
N ALA A 278 -25.99 -9.96 -25.70
CA ALA A 278 -27.33 -9.54 -26.05
C ALA A 278 -27.33 -8.26 -26.92
N ALA A 279 -26.54 -7.24 -26.54
CA ALA A 279 -26.37 -6.01 -27.30
C ALA A 279 -25.81 -6.29 -28.73
N GLN A 280 -24.77 -7.13 -28.82
CA GLN A 280 -24.19 -7.54 -30.10
C GLN A 280 -25.20 -8.26 -30.98
N ALA A 281 -25.99 -9.20 -30.43
CA ALA A 281 -27.03 -9.92 -31.17
C ALA A 281 -28.15 -9.00 -31.64
N ALA A 282 -28.44 -7.94 -30.89
CA ALA A 282 -29.44 -6.93 -31.24
C ALA A 282 -28.92 -5.82 -32.18
N GLY A 283 -27.63 -5.86 -32.57
CA GLY A 283 -27.00 -4.81 -33.37
C GLY A 283 -26.89 -3.45 -32.65
N GLN A 284 -26.93 -3.47 -31.33
CA GLN A 284 -26.83 -2.28 -30.48
C GLN A 284 -25.37 -2.01 -30.07
N GLU A 285 -25.08 -0.78 -29.63
CA GLU A 285 -23.78 -0.44 -29.08
C GLU A 285 -23.46 -1.30 -27.84
N VAL A 286 -22.27 -1.89 -27.82
CA VAL A 286 -21.83 -2.75 -26.72
C VAL A 286 -21.56 -1.92 -25.47
N PRO A 287 -22.23 -2.16 -24.32
CA PRO A 287 -22.08 -1.36 -23.13
C PRO A 287 -20.66 -1.39 -22.56
N PHE A 288 -20.16 -0.22 -22.17
CA PHE A 288 -18.91 -0.01 -21.45
C PHE A 288 -19.22 0.57 -20.07
N PHE A 289 -18.90 -0.19 -19.00
CA PHE A 289 -19.29 0.16 -17.62
C PHE A 289 -18.38 1.19 -16.95
N ASN A 290 -17.29 1.57 -17.59
CA ASN A 290 -16.37 2.64 -17.17
C ASN A 290 -15.83 2.47 -15.74
N ASP A 291 -15.44 1.27 -15.38
CA ASP A 291 -14.78 0.91 -14.12
C ASP A 291 -13.53 0.06 -14.36
N ALA A 292 -12.81 -0.28 -13.28
CA ALA A 292 -11.54 -1.00 -13.42
C ALA A 292 -11.71 -2.44 -13.94
N LEU A 293 -12.87 -3.07 -13.84
CA LEU A 293 -13.10 -4.37 -14.49
C LEU A 293 -13.01 -4.24 -16.01
N ASP A 294 -13.72 -3.25 -16.57
CA ASP A 294 -13.73 -3.00 -18.01
C ASP A 294 -12.37 -2.51 -18.52
N TRP A 295 -11.72 -1.63 -17.76
CA TRP A 295 -10.40 -1.11 -18.13
C TRP A 295 -9.34 -2.21 -18.15
N LEU A 296 -9.35 -3.13 -17.17
CA LEU A 296 -8.44 -4.27 -17.10
C LEU A 296 -8.67 -5.22 -18.27
N ASP A 297 -9.94 -5.54 -18.57
CA ASP A 297 -10.32 -6.43 -19.70
C ASP A 297 -9.86 -5.84 -21.03
N GLN A 298 -10.08 -4.54 -21.23
CA GLN A 298 -9.67 -3.83 -22.46
C GLN A 298 -8.15 -3.82 -22.63
N GLU A 299 -7.40 -3.43 -21.60
CA GLU A 299 -5.92 -3.35 -21.68
C GLU A 299 -5.30 -4.75 -21.77
N ALA A 300 -5.82 -5.74 -21.04
CA ALA A 300 -5.33 -7.12 -21.11
C ALA A 300 -5.48 -7.70 -22.53
N LYS A 301 -6.63 -7.47 -23.18
CA LYS A 301 -6.86 -7.85 -24.58
C LYS A 301 -5.91 -7.12 -25.54
N ALA A 302 -5.73 -5.81 -25.35
CA ALA A 302 -4.82 -5.02 -26.16
C ALA A 302 -3.35 -5.45 -26.04
N MET A 303 -2.96 -5.94 -24.87
CA MET A 303 -1.60 -6.42 -24.58
C MET A 303 -1.40 -7.91 -24.85
N GLY A 304 -2.47 -8.67 -25.15
CA GLY A 304 -2.42 -10.13 -25.30
C GLY A 304 -2.01 -10.85 -24.01
N VAL A 305 -2.47 -10.37 -22.85
CA VAL A 305 -2.09 -10.89 -21.52
C VAL A 305 -3.29 -11.49 -20.83
N ASP A 306 -3.15 -12.72 -20.34
CA ASP A 306 -4.13 -13.32 -19.46
C ASP A 306 -3.96 -12.83 -18.02
N TYR A 307 -5.07 -12.63 -17.33
CA TYR A 307 -5.08 -12.21 -15.92
C TYR A 307 -6.29 -12.76 -15.17
N ARG A 308 -6.21 -12.74 -13.84
CA ARG A 308 -7.33 -13.08 -12.95
C ARG A 308 -8.02 -11.80 -12.49
N PRO A 309 -9.29 -11.56 -12.88
CA PRO A 309 -10.01 -10.33 -12.51
C PRO A 309 -10.18 -10.15 -11.00
N ASP A 310 -10.50 -11.21 -10.26
CA ASP A 310 -10.62 -11.21 -8.80
C ASP A 310 -9.30 -10.81 -8.11
N ALA A 311 -8.20 -11.41 -8.52
CA ALA A 311 -6.87 -11.11 -8.00
C ALA A 311 -6.45 -9.65 -8.33
N ALA A 312 -6.79 -9.15 -9.53
CA ALA A 312 -6.52 -7.77 -9.93
C ALA A 312 -7.31 -6.76 -9.09
N GLN A 313 -8.57 -7.04 -8.79
CA GLN A 313 -9.42 -6.19 -7.95
C GLN A 313 -8.96 -6.19 -6.48
N LEU A 314 -8.56 -7.34 -5.95
CA LEU A 314 -7.96 -7.42 -4.62
C LEU A 314 -6.65 -6.63 -4.54
N MET A 315 -5.82 -6.68 -5.59
CA MET A 315 -4.57 -5.91 -5.63
C MET A 315 -4.83 -4.40 -5.76
N LEU A 316 -5.81 -3.96 -6.57
CA LEU A 316 -6.23 -2.56 -6.62
C LEU A 316 -6.69 -2.07 -5.23
N SER A 317 -7.52 -2.85 -4.55
CA SER A 317 -7.98 -2.55 -3.20
C SER A 317 -6.81 -2.50 -2.21
N PHE A 318 -5.87 -3.43 -2.29
CA PHE A 318 -4.67 -3.48 -1.45
C PHE A 318 -3.83 -2.21 -1.55
N VAL A 319 -3.57 -1.72 -2.77
CA VAL A 319 -2.68 -0.56 -2.98
C VAL A 319 -3.38 0.78 -2.72
N ALA A 320 -4.71 0.86 -2.90
CA ALA A 320 -5.46 2.11 -2.82
C ALA A 320 -6.03 2.38 -1.41
N ILE A 321 -6.74 1.41 -0.82
CA ILE A 321 -7.61 1.68 0.33
C ILE A 321 -6.81 2.09 1.56
N HIS A 322 -5.86 1.28 2.00
CA HIS A 322 -5.15 1.55 3.26
C HIS A 322 -4.20 2.74 3.19
N THR A 323 -3.64 3.03 2.03
CA THR A 323 -2.75 4.17 1.83
C THR A 323 -3.52 5.49 1.82
N SER A 324 -4.67 5.54 1.12
CA SER A 324 -5.59 6.70 1.15
C SER A 324 -6.19 6.91 2.54
N THR A 325 -6.64 5.84 3.21
CA THR A 325 -7.14 5.90 4.60
C THR A 325 -6.11 6.51 5.55
N ASP A 326 -4.88 6.09 5.43
CA ASP A 326 -3.79 6.53 6.29
C ASP A 326 -3.52 8.04 6.16
N LEU A 327 -3.51 8.53 4.92
CA LEU A 327 -3.34 9.97 4.67
C LEU A 327 -4.58 10.77 5.04
N LEU A 328 -5.79 10.29 4.72
CA LEU A 328 -7.04 10.95 5.10
C LEU A 328 -7.13 11.12 6.62
N GLY A 329 -6.86 10.04 7.37
CA GLY A 329 -6.82 10.07 8.82
C GLY A 329 -5.77 11.04 9.37
N GLN A 330 -4.59 11.09 8.76
CA GLN A 330 -3.55 12.05 9.15
C GLN A 330 -3.97 13.50 8.91
N VAL A 331 -4.56 13.81 7.75
CA VAL A 331 -5.04 15.16 7.43
C VAL A 331 -6.11 15.61 8.43
N ILE A 332 -7.07 14.74 8.78
CA ILE A 332 -8.09 15.07 9.80
C ILE A 332 -7.47 15.28 11.19
N LEU A 333 -6.47 14.47 11.57
CA LEU A 333 -5.73 14.68 12.84
C LEU A 333 -4.98 16.02 12.86
N ASP A 334 -4.32 16.36 11.77
CA ASP A 334 -3.56 17.62 11.66
C ASP A 334 -4.53 18.82 11.73
N ILE A 335 -5.66 18.78 11.01
CA ILE A 335 -6.71 19.82 11.05
C ILE A 335 -7.35 19.92 12.44
N ALA A 336 -7.61 18.78 13.11
CA ALA A 336 -8.19 18.79 14.46
C ALA A 336 -7.23 19.39 15.53
N GLN A 337 -5.91 19.38 15.25
CA GLN A 337 -4.90 20.06 16.07
C GLN A 337 -4.78 21.56 15.73
N HIS A 338 -5.18 21.95 14.51
CA HIS A 338 -5.04 23.30 13.95
C HIS A 338 -6.38 23.81 13.40
N PRO A 339 -7.42 23.95 14.25
CA PRO A 339 -8.77 24.29 13.80
C PRO A 339 -8.86 25.69 13.16
N GLU A 340 -7.90 26.56 13.39
CA GLU A 340 -7.81 27.92 12.81
C GLU A 340 -7.76 27.93 11.28
N ILE A 341 -7.33 26.83 10.63
CA ILE A 341 -7.28 26.74 9.16
C ILE A 341 -8.63 26.39 8.52
N VAL A 342 -9.58 25.86 9.31
CA VAL A 342 -10.83 25.29 8.80
C VAL A 342 -11.71 26.32 8.07
N PRO A 343 -11.90 27.55 8.58
CA PRO A 343 -12.73 28.54 7.88
C PRO A 343 -12.22 28.82 6.46
N GLU A 344 -10.93 29.01 6.29
CA GLU A 344 -10.33 29.32 5.00
C GLU A 344 -10.42 28.16 4.00
N VAL A 345 -10.24 26.92 4.48
CA VAL A 345 -10.40 25.72 3.65
C VAL A 345 -11.86 25.55 3.20
N ARG A 346 -12.83 25.79 4.09
CA ARG A 346 -14.25 25.76 3.76
C ARG A 346 -14.61 26.82 2.70
N GLU A 347 -14.11 28.02 2.85
CA GLU A 347 -14.30 29.08 1.87
C GLU A 347 -13.77 28.68 0.50
N GLU A 348 -12.56 28.09 0.43
CA GLU A 348 -12.00 27.58 -0.82
C GLU A 348 -12.90 26.51 -1.44
N ILE A 349 -13.30 25.51 -0.66
CA ILE A 349 -14.15 24.40 -1.13
C ILE A 349 -15.49 24.95 -1.68
N VAL A 350 -16.16 25.82 -0.92
CA VAL A 350 -17.45 26.42 -1.31
C VAL A 350 -17.31 27.22 -2.60
N ARG A 351 -16.28 28.06 -2.70
CA ARG A 351 -16.02 28.87 -3.90
C ARG A 351 -15.84 28.00 -5.15
N GLU A 352 -14.99 26.98 -5.07
CA GLU A 352 -14.67 26.15 -6.23
C GLU A 352 -15.83 25.22 -6.65
N LEU A 353 -16.55 24.65 -5.70
CA LEU A 353 -17.70 23.78 -5.99
C LEU A 353 -18.92 24.58 -6.47
N ARG A 354 -19.17 25.79 -5.90
CA ARG A 354 -20.26 26.66 -6.36
C ARG A 354 -20.04 27.12 -7.82
N ALA A 355 -18.79 27.39 -8.20
CA ALA A 355 -18.46 27.86 -9.54
C ALA A 355 -18.58 26.75 -10.60
N ASN A 356 -18.23 25.52 -10.30
CA ASN A 356 -18.02 24.50 -11.33
C ASN A 356 -18.66 23.14 -11.01
N GLY A 357 -19.21 22.91 -9.82
CA GLY A 357 -19.71 21.60 -9.37
C GLY A 357 -18.58 20.58 -9.20
N TRP A 358 -18.96 19.30 -9.15
CA TRP A 358 -18.04 18.17 -9.00
C TRP A 358 -17.27 17.87 -10.29
N LYS A 359 -16.26 18.69 -10.58
CA LYS A 359 -15.37 18.51 -11.74
C LYS A 359 -13.91 18.36 -11.29
N LYS A 360 -13.12 17.68 -12.11
CA LYS A 360 -11.67 17.60 -11.90
C LYS A 360 -11.01 18.97 -11.76
N THR A 361 -11.50 19.98 -12.50
CA THR A 361 -11.01 21.36 -12.44
C THR A 361 -11.27 22.03 -11.09
N SER A 362 -12.46 21.80 -10.49
CA SER A 362 -12.79 22.31 -9.16
C SER A 362 -11.80 21.77 -8.13
N LEU A 363 -11.58 20.46 -8.13
CA LEU A 363 -10.61 19.81 -7.23
C LEU A 363 -9.17 20.28 -7.48
N TYR A 364 -8.80 20.53 -8.74
CA TYR A 364 -7.48 21.09 -9.09
C TYR A 364 -7.30 22.51 -8.55
N ASN A 365 -8.35 23.31 -8.50
CA ASN A 365 -8.33 24.69 -8.04
C ASN A 365 -8.28 24.83 -6.50
N MET A 366 -8.62 23.79 -5.75
CA MET A 366 -8.48 23.77 -4.29
C MET A 366 -6.99 23.67 -3.91
N LYS A 367 -6.31 24.83 -3.92
CA LYS A 367 -4.86 24.92 -3.75
C LYS A 367 -4.43 24.86 -2.29
N LEU A 368 -5.23 25.40 -1.38
CA LEU A 368 -4.98 25.32 0.06
C LEU A 368 -5.18 23.88 0.54
N LEU A 369 -6.28 23.23 0.12
CA LEU A 369 -6.52 21.84 0.44
C LEU A 369 -5.42 20.91 -0.11
N ASP A 370 -4.91 21.21 -1.31
CA ASP A 370 -3.77 20.52 -1.93
C ASP A 370 -2.48 20.70 -1.10
N SER A 371 -2.23 21.92 -0.60
CA SER A 371 -1.08 22.23 0.27
C SER A 371 -1.16 21.48 1.59
N ILE A 372 -2.31 21.45 2.24
CA ILE A 372 -2.57 20.73 3.48
C ILE A 372 -2.27 19.24 3.32
N MET A 373 -2.79 18.60 2.27
CA MET A 373 -2.55 17.19 1.99
C MET A 373 -1.06 16.89 1.78
N LYS A 374 -0.38 17.76 1.04
CA LYS A 374 1.05 17.62 0.76
C LYS A 374 1.90 17.79 2.02
N GLU A 375 1.55 18.75 2.88
CA GLU A 375 2.25 18.98 4.15
C GLU A 375 2.05 17.83 5.15
N SER A 376 0.83 17.31 5.25
CA SER A 376 0.57 16.12 6.07
C SER A 376 1.37 14.90 5.57
N GLN A 377 1.47 14.70 4.24
CA GLN A 377 2.30 13.65 3.66
C GLN A 377 3.79 13.89 3.88
N ARG A 378 4.26 15.14 3.83
CA ARG A 378 5.66 15.51 4.09
C ARG A 378 6.07 15.12 5.51
N ARG A 379 5.26 15.52 6.50
CA ARG A 379 5.54 15.27 7.92
C ARG A 379 5.37 13.80 8.30
N LYS A 380 4.38 13.15 7.74
CA LYS A 380 4.10 11.74 7.99
C LYS A 380 3.95 10.99 6.65
N PRO A 381 5.06 10.72 5.95
CA PRO A 381 5.03 9.82 4.80
C PRO A 381 4.66 8.40 5.23
N ILE A 382 4.24 7.56 4.29
CA ILE A 382 3.87 6.18 4.59
C ILE A 382 5.06 5.30 5.01
N GLY A 383 6.27 5.76 4.75
CA GLY A 383 7.51 5.05 5.11
C GLY A 383 8.70 5.98 5.28
N MET A 384 9.70 5.52 6.01
CA MET A 384 10.95 6.25 6.28
C MET A 384 12.06 5.95 5.26
N ALA A 385 11.92 4.86 4.50
CA ALA A 385 12.77 4.51 3.37
C ALA A 385 11.88 3.88 2.29
N ILE A 386 11.91 4.45 1.09
CA ILE A 386 11.06 4.05 -0.03
C ILE A 386 11.88 3.89 -1.32
N MET A 387 11.26 3.91 -2.48
CA MET A 387 11.89 3.64 -3.78
C MET A 387 12.61 2.29 -3.79
N ARG A 388 11.95 1.26 -3.22
CA ARG A 388 12.45 -0.11 -3.21
C ARG A 388 12.73 -0.57 -4.64
N ARG A 389 13.97 -1.04 -4.89
CA ARG A 389 14.38 -1.60 -6.17
C ARG A 389 15.25 -2.83 -5.96
N SER A 390 15.23 -3.72 -6.95
CA SER A 390 16.23 -4.79 -7.09
C SER A 390 17.15 -4.51 -8.25
N VAL A 391 18.40 -4.76 -8.04
CA VAL A 391 19.46 -4.64 -9.05
C VAL A 391 19.37 -5.86 -9.98
N THR A 392 19.03 -5.64 -11.25
CA THR A 392 18.89 -6.70 -12.26
C THR A 392 20.17 -7.02 -12.98
N GLU A 393 21.07 -6.04 -13.03
CA GLU A 393 22.44 -6.13 -13.60
C GLU A 393 23.37 -5.29 -12.74
N ASP A 394 24.67 -5.60 -12.78
CA ASP A 394 25.68 -4.82 -12.07
C ASP A 394 25.60 -3.33 -12.45
N LEU A 395 25.51 -2.46 -11.45
CA LEU A 395 25.38 -1.02 -11.61
C LEU A 395 26.42 -0.29 -10.76
N ARG A 396 27.20 0.59 -11.37
CA ARG A 396 28.13 1.46 -10.67
C ARG A 396 27.51 2.85 -10.55
N LEU A 397 27.35 3.32 -9.30
CA LEU A 397 26.86 4.66 -9.00
C LEU A 397 27.97 5.71 -9.18
N SER A 398 27.58 6.97 -9.28
CA SER A 398 28.47 8.13 -9.48
C SER A 398 29.57 8.25 -8.43
N ASN A 399 29.30 7.84 -7.19
CA ASN A 399 30.30 7.79 -6.10
C ASN A 399 31.26 6.56 -6.18
N GLY A 400 31.17 5.76 -7.24
CA GLY A 400 31.99 4.56 -7.44
C GLY A 400 31.46 3.29 -6.76
N LEU A 401 30.37 3.35 -5.98
CA LEU A 401 29.75 2.18 -5.38
C LEU A 401 29.22 1.23 -6.44
N LEU A 402 29.65 -0.04 -6.38
CA LEU A 402 29.18 -1.08 -7.27
C LEU A 402 28.02 -1.84 -6.61
N LEU A 403 26.81 -1.65 -7.12
CA LEU A 403 25.64 -2.45 -6.77
C LEU A 403 25.61 -3.70 -7.65
N LYS A 404 25.65 -4.87 -7.02
CA LYS A 404 25.64 -6.15 -7.73
C LYS A 404 24.22 -6.63 -8.01
N LYS A 405 24.07 -7.37 -9.12
CA LYS A 405 22.84 -8.09 -9.44
C LYS A 405 22.32 -8.87 -8.24
N GLY A 406 21.02 -8.76 -7.98
CA GLY A 406 20.34 -9.41 -6.87
C GLY A 406 20.31 -8.60 -5.57
N MET A 407 21.03 -7.48 -5.48
CA MET A 407 20.93 -6.59 -4.33
C MET A 407 19.61 -5.84 -4.33
N ARG A 408 19.20 -5.42 -3.13
CA ARG A 408 18.03 -4.57 -2.92
C ARG A 408 18.45 -3.24 -2.35
N ILE A 409 17.85 -2.19 -2.88
CA ILE A 409 18.09 -0.82 -2.42
C ILE A 409 16.78 -0.19 -1.95
N HIS A 410 16.88 0.74 -1.02
CA HIS A 410 15.86 1.71 -0.66
C HIS A 410 16.51 3.10 -0.58
N VAL A 411 15.70 4.15 -0.67
CA VAL A 411 16.15 5.53 -0.48
C VAL A 411 15.59 6.06 0.84
N ASP A 412 16.46 6.66 1.63
CA ASP A 412 16.09 7.34 2.88
C ASP A 412 15.23 8.58 2.58
N MET A 413 14.12 8.75 3.29
CA MET A 413 13.20 9.89 3.11
C MET A 413 13.56 11.12 3.95
N HIS A 414 14.74 11.15 4.53
CA HIS A 414 15.17 12.24 5.42
C HIS A 414 14.97 13.64 4.81
N ARG A 415 15.26 13.79 3.52
CA ARG A 415 15.18 15.09 2.84
C ARG A 415 13.80 15.76 2.90
N MET A 416 12.73 14.98 3.06
CA MET A 416 11.38 15.51 3.31
C MET A 416 11.23 16.17 4.70
N GLN A 417 12.18 15.97 5.60
CA GLN A 417 12.20 16.50 6.97
C GLN A 417 13.51 17.23 7.27
N ASP A 418 14.21 17.71 6.24
CA ASP A 418 15.49 18.37 6.33
C ASP A 418 15.32 19.88 6.44
N GLU A 419 16.03 20.50 7.40
CA GLU A 419 16.03 21.95 7.63
C GLU A 419 16.65 22.74 6.46
N GLU A 420 17.57 22.10 5.70
CA GLU A 420 18.14 22.70 4.48
C GLU A 420 17.13 22.84 3.34
N VAL A 421 16.05 22.03 3.39
CA VAL A 421 15.01 22.00 2.35
C VAL A 421 13.73 22.70 2.79
N TYR A 422 13.34 22.51 4.04
CA TYR A 422 12.09 23.01 4.60
C TYR A 422 12.35 23.78 5.89
N GLU A 423 11.97 25.04 5.92
CA GLU A 423 11.97 25.83 7.15
C GLU A 423 11.03 25.19 8.18
N ASN A 424 11.49 25.07 9.44
CA ASN A 424 10.75 24.43 10.53
C ASN A 424 10.13 23.06 10.11
N PRO A 425 10.95 22.07 9.72
CA PRO A 425 10.45 20.82 9.12
C PRO A 425 9.61 19.97 10.08
N ASP A 426 9.78 20.16 11.39
CA ASP A 426 9.03 19.47 12.43
C ASP A 426 7.65 20.11 12.72
N GLU A 427 7.37 21.29 12.18
CA GLU A 427 6.08 21.96 12.29
C GLU A 427 5.16 21.61 11.13
N TRP A 428 3.86 21.52 11.41
CA TRP A 428 2.86 21.39 10.37
C TRP A 428 2.43 22.80 9.93
N VAL A 429 2.81 23.16 8.71
CA VAL A 429 2.52 24.48 8.12
C VAL A 429 1.57 24.29 6.94
N PRO A 430 0.25 24.46 7.13
CA PRO A 430 -0.77 24.12 6.12
C PRO A 430 -0.60 24.87 4.80
N LYS A 431 -0.07 26.08 4.84
CA LYS A 431 0.15 26.95 3.66
C LYS A 431 1.53 26.78 3.01
N ARG A 432 2.42 25.95 3.55
CA ARG A 432 3.79 25.79 3.04
C ARG A 432 3.86 25.62 1.52
N PHE A 433 3.07 24.75 0.97
CA PHE A 433 3.07 24.48 -0.47
C PHE A 433 2.17 25.46 -1.25
N LEU A 434 1.22 26.12 -0.61
CA LEU A 434 0.49 27.25 -1.18
C LEU A 434 1.42 28.43 -1.40
N ASP A 435 2.23 28.78 -0.39
CA ASP A 435 3.22 29.86 -0.45
C ASP A 435 4.36 29.54 -1.43
N MET A 436 4.81 28.28 -1.45
CA MET A 436 5.78 27.82 -2.45
C MET A 436 5.30 28.04 -3.88
N ARG A 437 3.99 27.96 -4.12
CA ARG A 437 3.37 28.14 -5.45
C ARG A 437 3.55 29.54 -6.01
N THR A 438 3.72 30.55 -5.16
CA THR A 438 3.96 31.95 -5.56
C THR A 438 5.43 32.22 -5.90
N GLN A 439 6.34 31.29 -5.58
CA GLN A 439 7.77 31.42 -5.84
C GLN A 439 8.10 31.05 -7.29
N ALA A 440 8.86 31.91 -7.98
CA ALA A 440 9.26 31.68 -9.36
C ALA A 440 9.94 30.31 -9.55
N GLY A 441 9.48 29.52 -10.51
CA GLY A 441 10.00 28.20 -10.85
C GLY A 441 9.56 27.06 -9.90
N LYS A 442 8.82 27.35 -8.82
CA LYS A 442 8.37 26.33 -7.85
C LYS A 442 6.88 26.00 -7.94
N GLU A 443 6.13 26.69 -8.77
CA GLU A 443 4.67 26.50 -8.91
C GLU A 443 4.31 25.01 -9.16
N HIS A 444 4.99 24.37 -10.12
CA HIS A 444 4.72 22.97 -10.45
C HIS A 444 5.12 21.99 -9.33
N LEU A 445 6.15 22.32 -8.52
CA LEU A 445 6.62 21.49 -7.40
C LEU A 445 5.67 21.53 -6.20
N SER A 446 4.84 22.54 -6.09
CA SER A 446 3.93 22.76 -4.97
C SER A 446 2.69 21.86 -4.99
N GLN A 447 2.36 21.22 -6.13
CA GLN A 447 1.19 20.36 -6.23
C GLN A 447 1.38 19.04 -5.45
N PHE A 448 0.32 18.57 -4.78
CA PHE A 448 0.34 17.32 -4.00
C PHE A 448 0.80 16.11 -4.82
N VAL A 449 0.36 16.01 -6.07
CA VAL A 449 0.70 14.90 -6.96
C VAL A 449 2.09 14.99 -7.58
N THR A 450 2.76 16.14 -7.48
CA THR A 450 4.10 16.33 -8.05
C THR A 450 5.16 15.81 -7.09
N THR A 451 6.08 15.00 -7.64
CA THR A 451 7.22 14.45 -6.93
C THR A 451 8.52 15.10 -7.38
N SER A 452 9.47 15.23 -6.46
CA SER A 452 10.82 15.77 -6.70
C SER A 452 11.82 15.05 -5.81
N GLY A 453 13.12 15.33 -5.95
CA GLY A 453 14.14 14.85 -5.03
C GLY A 453 13.93 15.28 -3.58
N ASP A 454 13.22 16.40 -3.36
CA ASP A 454 12.92 16.95 -2.03
C ASP A 454 11.57 16.46 -1.47
N HIS A 455 10.64 16.06 -2.35
CA HIS A 455 9.32 15.54 -1.95
C HIS A 455 8.93 14.33 -2.80
N PHE A 456 9.16 13.15 -2.27
CA PHE A 456 8.92 11.89 -2.97
C PHE A 456 8.04 10.91 -2.18
N GLY A 457 7.03 11.43 -1.48
CA GLY A 457 6.03 10.64 -0.75
C GLY A 457 5.29 9.63 -1.63
N PHE A 458 5.18 9.90 -2.93
CA PHE A 458 4.68 8.97 -3.96
C PHE A 458 5.79 8.22 -4.72
N GLY A 459 7.03 8.19 -4.20
CA GLY A 459 8.20 7.80 -4.97
C GLY A 459 8.57 8.87 -6.00
N HIS A 460 9.57 8.59 -6.86
CA HIS A 460 10.01 9.54 -7.89
C HIS A 460 10.46 8.83 -9.16
N GLY A 461 10.34 9.51 -10.30
CA GLY A 461 10.72 9.00 -11.61
C GLY A 461 9.69 8.06 -12.24
N GLU A 462 10.14 7.17 -13.13
CA GLU A 462 9.29 6.27 -13.92
C GLU A 462 8.38 5.38 -13.06
N HIS A 463 8.89 4.97 -11.90
CA HIS A 463 8.17 4.13 -10.94
C HIS A 463 7.49 4.92 -9.81
N ALA A 464 7.25 6.22 -9.98
CA ALA A 464 6.39 6.97 -9.08
C ALA A 464 4.98 6.35 -9.05
N CYS A 465 4.28 6.50 -7.92
CA CYS A 465 2.93 5.93 -7.76
C CYS A 465 2.02 6.30 -8.94
N PRO A 466 1.55 5.33 -9.73
CA PRO A 466 0.69 5.62 -10.87
C PRO A 466 -0.70 6.13 -10.45
N GLY A 467 -1.17 5.75 -9.24
CA GLY A 467 -2.48 6.12 -8.70
C GLY A 467 -2.53 7.46 -7.97
N ARG A 468 -1.45 8.25 -7.92
CA ARG A 468 -1.41 9.50 -7.15
C ARG A 468 -2.46 10.54 -7.57
N PHE A 469 -2.82 10.56 -8.85
CA PHE A 469 -3.87 11.46 -9.35
C PHE A 469 -5.25 11.04 -8.89
N PHE A 470 -5.53 9.73 -8.88
CA PHE A 470 -6.76 9.18 -8.32
C PHE A 470 -6.83 9.40 -6.81
N ALA A 471 -5.76 9.09 -6.08
CA ALA A 471 -5.69 9.34 -4.65
C ALA A 471 -5.94 10.80 -4.29
N SER A 472 -5.35 11.75 -5.05
CA SER A 472 -5.64 13.19 -4.86
C SER A 472 -7.11 13.53 -5.06
N ASN A 473 -7.72 12.98 -6.11
CA ASN A 473 -9.13 13.20 -6.42
C ASN A 473 -10.05 12.63 -5.32
N GLU A 474 -9.82 11.38 -4.95
CA GLU A 474 -10.57 10.66 -3.91
C GLU A 474 -10.49 11.35 -2.55
N LEU A 475 -9.28 11.70 -2.13
CA LEU A 475 -9.05 12.37 -0.84
C LEU A 475 -9.68 13.77 -0.80
N LYS A 476 -9.57 14.56 -1.87
CA LYS A 476 -10.20 15.88 -1.94
C LYS A 476 -11.72 15.78 -1.88
N VAL A 477 -12.32 14.82 -2.59
CA VAL A 477 -13.77 14.57 -2.52
C VAL A 477 -14.17 14.21 -1.08
N ALA A 478 -13.48 13.26 -0.45
CA ALA A 478 -13.76 12.88 0.94
C ALA A 478 -13.62 14.07 1.90
N LEU A 479 -12.53 14.85 1.77
CA LEU A 479 -12.28 16.02 2.62
C LEU A 479 -13.32 17.12 2.43
N CYS A 480 -13.83 17.35 1.22
CA CYS A 480 -14.94 18.30 1.00
C CYS A 480 -16.17 17.91 1.83
N HIS A 481 -16.60 16.63 1.78
CA HIS A 481 -17.73 16.17 2.59
C HIS A 481 -17.43 16.23 4.09
N LEU A 482 -16.24 15.80 4.52
CA LEU A 482 -15.83 15.78 5.93
C LEU A 482 -15.72 17.19 6.52
N LEU A 483 -15.20 18.16 5.78
CA LEU A 483 -14.93 19.49 6.29
C LEU A 483 -16.13 20.43 6.16
N LEU A 484 -16.96 20.31 5.12
CA LEU A 484 -18.16 21.16 5.01
C LEU A 484 -19.29 20.68 5.92
N LYS A 485 -19.43 19.38 6.11
CA LYS A 485 -20.57 18.81 6.84
C LYS A 485 -20.32 18.61 8.34
N TYR A 486 -19.05 18.56 8.77
CA TYR A 486 -18.71 18.22 10.17
C TYR A 486 -17.64 19.14 10.75
N ASP A 487 -17.75 19.36 12.07
CA ASP A 487 -16.72 19.94 12.90
C ASP A 487 -15.91 18.85 13.60
N TRP A 488 -14.63 19.12 13.82
CA TRP A 488 -13.65 18.15 14.31
C TRP A 488 -12.84 18.70 15.48
N LYS A 489 -12.64 17.88 16.51
CA LYS A 489 -11.74 18.14 17.64
C LYS A 489 -11.02 16.86 18.02
N LEU A 490 -9.84 16.97 18.61
CA LEU A 490 -9.22 15.82 19.26
C LEU A 490 -10.03 15.37 20.46
N ALA A 491 -10.22 14.06 20.64
CA ALA A 491 -10.78 13.54 21.87
C ALA A 491 -9.76 13.72 23.02
N PRO A 492 -10.21 14.04 24.25
CA PRO A 492 -9.33 14.20 25.39
C PRO A 492 -8.41 12.99 25.59
N GLY A 493 -7.12 13.24 25.76
CA GLY A 493 -6.13 12.19 26.00
C GLY A 493 -5.81 11.29 24.81
N THR A 494 -6.31 11.57 23.61
CA THR A 494 -6.01 10.77 22.44
C THR A 494 -4.53 10.88 22.03
N ALA A 495 -3.93 9.75 21.67
CA ALA A 495 -2.60 9.73 21.07
C ALA A 495 -2.67 10.15 19.60
N VAL A 496 -1.74 10.99 19.15
CA VAL A 496 -1.62 11.44 17.75
C VAL A 496 -0.33 10.95 17.07
N ASN A 497 0.60 10.38 17.85
CA ASN A 497 1.89 9.95 17.32
C ASN A 497 1.73 8.78 16.35
N PRO A 498 2.41 8.82 15.18
CA PRO A 498 2.38 7.73 14.23
C PRO A 498 2.90 6.42 14.81
N LEU A 499 2.27 5.31 14.41
CA LEU A 499 2.79 3.97 14.68
C LEU A 499 3.93 3.64 13.71
N MET A 500 5.09 3.32 14.25
CA MET A 500 6.27 2.95 13.48
C MET A 500 6.56 1.45 13.61
N ARG A 501 6.73 0.78 12.46
CA ARG A 501 7.15 -0.62 12.42
C ARG A 501 8.07 -0.85 11.21
N GLY A 502 9.33 -1.14 11.47
CA GLY A 502 10.35 -1.15 10.42
C GLY A 502 10.37 0.20 9.71
N PHE A 503 10.33 0.20 8.38
CA PHE A 503 10.25 1.44 7.62
C PHE A 503 8.85 2.05 7.54
N SER A 504 7.80 1.32 7.89
CA SER A 504 6.43 1.84 7.82
C SER A 504 6.16 2.88 8.90
N MET A 505 5.48 3.96 8.51
CA MET A 505 4.99 5.03 9.37
C MET A 505 3.50 5.20 9.10
N LEU A 506 2.66 4.74 10.01
CA LEU A 506 1.20 4.80 9.90
C LEU A 506 0.63 5.85 10.84
N SER A 507 -0.41 6.56 10.41
CA SER A 507 -1.17 7.45 11.30
C SER A 507 -1.65 6.68 12.54
N CYS A 508 -1.77 7.36 13.67
CA CYS A 508 -2.10 6.70 14.94
C CYS A 508 -3.35 5.82 14.80
N PRO A 509 -3.24 4.48 14.92
CA PRO A 509 -4.37 3.58 14.66
C PRO A 509 -5.44 3.63 15.75
N THR A 510 -5.10 4.14 16.92
CA THR A 510 -5.99 4.26 18.09
C THR A 510 -6.46 5.68 18.31
N ALA A 511 -6.15 6.61 17.39
CA ALA A 511 -6.56 8.00 17.50
C ALA A 511 -8.10 8.11 17.51
N LYS A 512 -8.59 8.93 18.43
CA LYS A 512 -9.99 9.26 18.58
C LYS A 512 -10.20 10.76 18.38
N VAL A 513 -11.28 11.10 17.75
CA VAL A 513 -11.71 12.47 17.52
C VAL A 513 -13.12 12.67 18.04
N LEU A 514 -13.47 13.90 18.38
CA LEU A 514 -14.85 14.33 18.56
C LEU A 514 -15.33 14.86 17.22
N VAL A 515 -16.49 14.43 16.79
CA VAL A 515 -17.14 14.86 15.54
C VAL A 515 -18.58 15.29 15.82
N GLN A 516 -19.01 16.35 15.14
CA GLN A 516 -20.35 16.93 15.24
C GLN A 516 -20.84 17.32 13.85
N ARG A 517 -22.09 17.01 13.53
CA ARG A 517 -22.75 17.51 12.30
C ARG A 517 -23.00 19.01 12.43
N ARG A 518 -22.64 19.77 11.39
CA ARG A 518 -22.90 21.22 11.35
C ARG A 518 -24.37 21.52 11.01
N GLU A 519 -24.95 22.50 11.65
CA GLU A 519 -26.30 22.99 11.35
C GLU A 519 -26.33 23.83 10.08
N ASN A 520 -25.40 24.79 10.00
CA ASN A 520 -25.31 25.74 8.89
C ASN A 520 -24.21 25.32 7.92
N ILE A 521 -24.61 24.81 6.77
CA ILE A 521 -23.72 24.41 5.69
C ILE A 521 -23.87 25.44 4.57
N GLU A 522 -22.75 26.07 4.19
CA GLU A 522 -22.70 27.19 3.23
C GLU A 522 -23.06 26.79 1.80
N LEU A 523 -22.99 25.50 1.51
CA LEU A 523 -23.27 24.91 0.21
C LEU A 523 -23.74 23.47 0.39
N ASP A 524 -24.93 23.15 -0.11
CA ASP A 524 -25.37 21.76 -0.20
C ASP A 524 -24.61 21.07 -1.36
N ILE A 525 -23.54 20.35 -1.00
CA ILE A 525 -22.67 19.68 -1.93
C ILE A 525 -23.21 18.34 -2.43
N ASP A 526 -24.34 17.89 -1.93
CA ASP A 526 -25.02 16.67 -2.39
C ASP A 526 -25.96 16.94 -3.55
N SER A 527 -26.35 18.21 -3.74
CA SER A 527 -27.30 18.64 -4.78
C SER A 527 -26.63 19.20 -6.04
N ILE A 528 -25.28 19.30 -6.08
CA ILE A 528 -24.52 19.89 -7.18
C ILE A 528 -23.77 18.86 -8.04
#